data_82e03102f3ef81fe878d79c33529ec90
#
_entry.id   82e03102f3ef81fe878d79c33529ec90
#
_cell.length_a   1.000
_cell.length_b   1.000
_cell.length_c   1.000
_cell.angle_alpha   90.00
_cell.angle_beta   90.00
_cell.angle_gamma   90.00
#
_symmetry.space_group_name_H-M   'P 1'
#
loop_
_entity.id
_entity.type
_entity.pdbx_description
1 polymer ?
#
loop_
_entity_poly.entity_id
_entity_poly.type
_entity_poly.pdbx_seq_one_letter_code
_entity_poly.pdbx_strand_id
1 'polypeptide(L)'
;MHCHVKTWGAIHQKSVKSTSVNSALYVLYNVLGKRRGEVNAMEKLIITACICGAEVTKEHNPAVPYTVEEIAKEAKSAYDAGASIIHLHVREDDGTPTQSKERFEACINAIKEVCPDVIIQPSTGGAVGMSNEERLAPTTLRPEMATLDCGTCNFGGDEIFVNTENMIIDFANTMNEYGIKPEI
;
A
#
# COMPACT_ATOMS: atom_id res chain seq x y z
N MET A 1 -0.37 11.89 13.10
CA MET A 1 1.07 11.89 12.75
C MET A 1 1.24 12.70 11.47
N HIS A 2 2.00 13.81 11.50
CA HIS A 2 2.19 14.64 10.30
C HIS A 2 3.39 14.11 9.54
N CYS A 3 3.16 13.51 8.39
CA CYS A 3 4.23 13.12 7.49
C CYS A 3 4.71 14.37 6.73
N HIS A 4 5.93 14.83 6.99
CA HIS A 4 6.53 15.94 6.26
C HIS A 4 7.28 15.37 5.04
N VAL A 5 6.68 15.53 3.87
CA VAL A 5 7.42 15.33 2.61
C VAL A 5 8.24 16.58 2.34
N LYS A 6 9.56 16.49 2.45
CA LYS A 6 10.47 17.54 2.00
C LYS A 6 10.60 17.49 0.48
N THR A 7 9.91 18.38 -0.21
CA THR A 7 10.12 18.60 -1.65
C THR A 7 11.27 19.58 -1.85
N TRP A 8 12.23 19.20 -2.65
CA TRP A 8 13.22 20.12 -3.24
C TRP A 8 12.62 20.73 -4.51
N GLY A 9 12.31 22.01 -4.46
CA GLY A 9 11.75 22.77 -5.57
C GLY A 9 10.30 23.19 -5.33
N ALA A 10 10.04 24.49 -5.42
CA ALA A 10 8.74 25.11 -5.16
C ALA A 10 7.64 24.49 -6.04
N ILE A 11 6.74 23.74 -5.44
CA ILE A 11 5.52 23.24 -6.07
C ILE A 11 4.34 24.00 -5.46
N HIS A 12 3.55 24.62 -6.36
CA HIS A 12 2.30 25.28 -5.98
C HIS A 12 1.33 24.24 -5.36
N GLN A 13 1.08 24.40 -4.07
CA GLN A 13 0.13 23.61 -3.31
C GLN A 13 -1.31 23.98 -3.76
N LYS A 14 -1.91 23.17 -4.63
CA LYS A 14 -3.37 23.18 -4.77
C LYS A 14 -3.95 22.32 -3.66
N SER A 15 -4.61 22.94 -2.69
CA SER A 15 -5.35 22.22 -1.66
C SER A 15 -6.52 21.46 -2.29
N VAL A 16 -6.44 20.14 -2.28
CA VAL A 16 -7.61 19.30 -2.53
C VAL A 16 -8.42 19.28 -1.24
N LYS A 17 -9.59 19.92 -1.26
CA LYS A 17 -10.57 19.78 -0.18
C LYS A 17 -11.17 18.39 -0.25
N SER A 18 -10.67 17.48 0.58
CA SER A 18 -11.24 16.15 0.75
C SER A 18 -12.45 16.25 1.69
N THR A 19 -13.62 15.93 1.16
CA THR A 19 -14.76 15.50 1.96
C THR A 19 -14.70 13.98 2.04
N SER A 20 -14.34 13.46 3.21
CA SER A 20 -14.49 12.06 3.65
C SER A 20 -13.67 10.94 2.98
N VAL A 21 -12.37 11.09 2.81
CA VAL A 21 -11.49 9.92 2.63
C VAL A 21 -10.50 9.93 3.78
N ASN A 22 -10.71 9.05 4.76
CA ASN A 22 -9.85 8.91 5.95
C ASN A 22 -8.65 7.98 5.73
N SER A 23 -8.43 7.54 4.50
CA SER A 23 -7.24 6.78 4.12
C SER A 23 -6.07 7.73 3.84
N ALA A 24 -4.88 7.37 4.31
CA ALA A 24 -3.67 8.11 3.96
C ALA A 24 -3.39 7.91 2.46
N LEU A 25 -3.68 8.93 1.65
CA LEU A 25 -3.38 8.93 0.22
C LEU A 25 -1.89 9.21 0.02
N TYR A 26 -1.10 8.21 -0.37
CA TYR A 26 0.28 8.42 -0.80
C TYR A 26 0.30 8.73 -2.29
N VAL A 27 0.78 9.91 -2.62
CA VAL A 27 0.98 10.35 -3.99
C VAL A 27 2.46 10.18 -4.34
N LEU A 28 2.75 9.23 -5.22
CA LEU A 28 4.11 9.06 -5.75
C LEU A 28 4.29 9.95 -6.99
N TYR A 29 5.11 10.98 -6.88
CA TYR A 29 5.45 11.84 -8.01
C TYR A 29 6.69 11.31 -8.74
N ASN A 30 6.54 10.87 -9.98
CA ASN A 30 7.68 10.69 -10.87
C ASN A 30 8.10 12.05 -11.45
N VAL A 31 9.16 12.64 -10.90
CA VAL A 31 9.77 13.86 -11.45
C VAL A 31 10.81 13.46 -12.50
N LEU A 32 10.38 13.31 -13.74
CA LEU A 32 11.30 13.29 -14.87
C LEU A 32 11.61 14.73 -15.28
N GLY A 33 12.90 15.09 -15.27
CA GLY A 33 13.35 16.45 -15.56
C GLY A 33 12.93 16.94 -16.95
N LYS A 34 12.12 17.99 -16.97
CA LYS A 34 11.68 18.65 -18.21
C LYS A 34 12.76 19.57 -18.77
N ARG A 35 13.08 19.44 -20.05
CA ARG A 35 13.74 20.49 -20.82
C ARG A 35 12.74 21.62 -21.12
N ARG A 36 13.17 22.88 -20.91
CA ARG A 36 12.36 24.08 -21.22
C ARG A 36 12.02 24.08 -22.71
N GLY A 37 10.73 24.10 -23.06
CA GLY A 37 10.27 24.44 -24.39
C GLY A 37 9.20 23.56 -25.05
N GLU A 38 8.80 22.45 -24.45
CA GLU A 38 7.74 21.60 -25.01
C GLU A 38 6.44 21.70 -24.20
N VAL A 39 5.34 22.02 -24.88
CA VAL A 39 3.98 21.88 -24.32
C VAL A 39 3.67 20.39 -24.29
N ASN A 40 4.11 19.73 -23.24
CA ASN A 40 3.90 18.29 -23.10
C ASN A 40 2.54 18.01 -22.52
N ALA A 41 1.85 17.01 -23.08
CA ALA A 41 0.73 16.36 -22.42
C ALA A 41 1.13 16.07 -20.96
N MET A 42 0.26 16.43 -20.00
CA MET A 42 0.52 16.16 -18.59
C MET A 42 0.77 14.66 -18.42
N GLU A 43 1.93 14.29 -17.86
CA GLU A 43 2.21 12.90 -17.53
C GLU A 43 1.17 12.40 -16.54
N LYS A 44 0.72 11.16 -16.74
CA LYS A 44 -0.25 10.55 -15.84
C LYS A 44 0.38 10.34 -14.47
N LEU A 45 -0.32 10.76 -13.42
CA LEU A 45 0.06 10.50 -12.04
C LEU A 45 -0.50 9.13 -11.63
N ILE A 46 0.38 8.28 -11.09
CA ILE A 46 -0.04 7.03 -10.45
C ILE A 46 -0.35 7.34 -8.98
N ILE A 47 -1.55 7.00 -8.55
CA ILE A 47 -2.02 7.21 -7.17
C ILE A 47 -2.20 5.83 -6.53
N THR A 48 -1.41 5.57 -5.48
CA THR A 48 -1.57 4.40 -4.62
C THR A 48 -2.32 4.81 -3.35
N ALA A 49 -3.43 4.16 -3.07
CA ALA A 49 -4.20 4.36 -1.85
C ALA A 49 -3.89 3.27 -0.83
N CYS A 50 -3.41 3.66 0.36
CA CYS A 50 -3.21 2.78 1.50
C CYS A 50 -4.46 2.85 2.38
N ILE A 51 -5.34 1.87 2.25
CA ILE A 51 -6.67 1.88 2.87
C ILE A 51 -6.72 1.28 4.28
N CYS A 52 -5.73 0.44 4.60
CA CYS A 52 -5.57 -0.19 5.90
C CYS A 52 -4.07 -0.35 6.17
N GLY A 53 -3.66 -0.28 7.40
CA GLY A 53 -2.30 -0.58 7.86
C GLY A 53 -2.33 -1.64 8.96
N ALA A 54 -1.18 -1.97 9.56
CA ALA A 54 -1.09 -2.95 10.64
C ALA A 54 -1.23 -2.32 12.04
N GLU A 55 -0.90 -1.04 12.24
CA GLU A 55 -0.75 -0.44 13.58
C GLU A 55 -1.95 0.39 14.01
N VAL A 56 -2.57 1.13 13.08
CA VAL A 56 -3.70 2.02 13.42
C VAL A 56 -4.96 1.20 13.61
N THR A 57 -5.62 1.36 14.76
CA THR A 57 -6.85 0.65 15.12
C THR A 57 -8.09 1.55 15.04
N LYS A 58 -9.29 0.97 15.15
CA LYS A 58 -10.55 1.72 15.25
C LYS A 58 -10.61 2.64 16.46
N GLU A 59 -9.81 2.41 17.49
CA GLU A 59 -9.67 3.32 18.64
C GLU A 59 -8.96 4.63 18.23
N HIS A 60 -7.98 4.53 17.34
CA HIS A 60 -7.26 5.70 16.80
C HIS A 60 -8.07 6.41 15.74
N ASN A 61 -8.74 5.65 14.89
CA ASN A 61 -9.61 6.15 13.82
C ASN A 61 -10.74 5.14 13.54
N PRO A 62 -12.01 5.45 13.89
CA PRO A 62 -13.14 4.56 13.69
C PRO A 62 -13.40 4.13 12.23
N ALA A 63 -12.82 4.86 11.27
CA ALA A 63 -12.96 4.56 9.84
C ALA A 63 -11.98 3.51 9.32
N VAL A 64 -11.05 3.01 10.13
CA VAL A 64 -10.11 1.95 9.71
C VAL A 64 -10.89 0.68 9.36
N PRO A 65 -10.77 0.17 8.11
CA PRO A 65 -11.52 -1.02 7.70
C PRO A 65 -10.87 -2.28 8.27
N TYR A 66 -11.68 -3.20 8.80
CA TYR A 66 -11.24 -4.50 9.30
C TYR A 66 -11.83 -5.64 8.48
N THR A 67 -13.16 -5.63 8.26
CA THR A 67 -13.82 -6.72 7.56
C THR A 67 -13.59 -6.67 6.05
N VAL A 68 -13.84 -7.78 5.36
CA VAL A 68 -13.71 -7.88 3.89
C VAL A 68 -14.59 -6.84 3.21
N GLU A 69 -15.81 -6.63 3.71
CA GLU A 69 -16.77 -5.67 3.18
C GLU A 69 -16.32 -4.23 3.40
N GLU A 70 -15.79 -3.93 4.59
CA GLU A 70 -15.24 -2.60 4.90
C GLU A 70 -14.06 -2.28 3.99
N ILE A 71 -13.14 -3.25 3.78
CA ILE A 71 -11.97 -3.13 2.90
C ILE A 71 -12.42 -2.91 1.45
N ALA A 72 -13.35 -3.69 0.93
CA ALA A 72 -13.86 -3.53 -0.44
C ALA A 72 -14.55 -2.17 -0.64
N LYS A 73 -15.32 -1.71 0.35
CA LYS A 73 -15.98 -0.40 0.33
C LYS A 73 -14.97 0.75 0.32
N GLU A 74 -13.93 0.67 1.14
CA GLU A 74 -12.89 1.71 1.19
C GLU A 74 -12.04 1.72 -0.09
N ALA A 75 -11.70 0.54 -0.62
CA ALA A 75 -11.03 0.41 -1.91
C ALA A 75 -11.86 1.04 -3.05
N LYS A 76 -13.18 0.78 -3.07
CA LYS A 76 -14.09 1.40 -4.05
C LYS A 76 -14.10 2.91 -3.94
N SER A 77 -14.15 3.45 -2.73
CA SER A 77 -14.11 4.90 -2.49
C SER A 77 -12.81 5.53 -3.01
N ALA A 78 -11.67 4.88 -2.75
CA ALA A 78 -10.37 5.33 -3.23
C ALA A 78 -10.25 5.24 -4.76
N TYR A 79 -10.74 4.16 -5.36
CA TYR A 79 -10.78 3.96 -6.81
C TYR A 79 -11.63 5.04 -7.50
N ASP A 80 -12.84 5.32 -7.00
CA ASP A 80 -13.72 6.37 -7.53
C ASP A 80 -13.10 7.76 -7.40
N ALA A 81 -12.23 7.96 -6.42
CA ALA A 81 -11.46 9.19 -6.25
C ALA A 81 -10.21 9.27 -7.16
N GLY A 82 -9.91 8.22 -7.94
CA GLY A 82 -8.84 8.18 -8.94
C GLY A 82 -7.60 7.38 -8.54
N ALA A 83 -7.64 6.56 -7.49
CA ALA A 83 -6.56 5.65 -7.19
C ALA A 83 -6.45 4.57 -8.26
N SER A 84 -5.22 4.30 -8.70
CA SER A 84 -4.89 3.24 -9.68
C SER A 84 -4.40 1.97 -9.02
N ILE A 85 -3.86 2.10 -7.81
CA ILE A 85 -3.30 1.02 -7.01
C ILE A 85 -3.92 1.07 -5.61
N ILE A 86 -4.30 -0.08 -5.09
CA ILE A 86 -4.68 -0.26 -3.68
C ILE A 86 -3.57 -1.02 -2.98
N HIS A 87 -2.87 -0.35 -2.07
CA HIS A 87 -1.95 -0.98 -1.15
C HIS A 87 -2.75 -1.65 -0.02
N LEU A 88 -2.62 -2.96 0.08
CA LEU A 88 -3.48 -3.78 0.91
C LEU A 88 -2.73 -4.42 2.08
N HIS A 89 -3.14 -4.08 3.29
CA HIS A 89 -3.02 -4.91 4.49
C HIS A 89 -4.39 -5.52 4.79
N VAL A 90 -4.40 -6.65 5.46
CA VAL A 90 -5.64 -7.28 5.91
C VAL A 90 -5.60 -7.53 7.42
N ARG A 91 -6.78 -7.64 8.00
CA ARG A 91 -6.97 -7.90 9.44
C ARG A 91 -8.04 -8.94 9.64
N GLU A 92 -8.01 -9.61 10.78
CA GLU A 92 -9.15 -10.36 11.26
C GLU A 92 -10.30 -9.41 11.63
N ASP A 93 -11.50 -9.91 11.79
CA ASP A 93 -12.68 -9.08 12.07
C ASP A 93 -12.61 -8.34 13.42
N ASP A 94 -11.80 -8.84 14.34
CA ASP A 94 -11.50 -8.19 15.62
C ASP A 94 -10.44 -7.08 15.51
N GLY A 95 -9.83 -6.90 14.32
CA GLY A 95 -8.80 -5.91 14.04
C GLY A 95 -7.38 -6.40 14.21
N THR A 96 -7.15 -7.66 14.58
CA THR A 96 -5.81 -8.24 14.67
C THR A 96 -5.14 -8.26 13.30
N PRO A 97 -3.93 -7.69 13.12
CA PRO A 97 -3.18 -7.78 11.86
C PRO A 97 -2.89 -9.24 11.49
N THR A 98 -3.07 -9.59 10.23
CA THR A 98 -2.81 -10.94 9.73
C THR A 98 -2.16 -10.91 8.35
N GLN A 99 -1.39 -11.95 8.04
CA GLN A 99 -0.83 -12.22 6.70
C GLN A 99 -1.43 -13.51 6.12
N SER A 100 -2.59 -13.95 6.65
CA SER A 100 -3.31 -15.13 6.14
C SER A 100 -3.58 -14.99 4.64
N LYS A 101 -3.14 -15.98 3.87
CA LYS A 101 -3.40 -16.08 2.44
C LYS A 101 -4.89 -16.03 2.13
N GLU A 102 -5.68 -16.76 2.91
CA GLU A 102 -7.13 -16.88 2.74
C GLU A 102 -7.80 -15.51 2.98
N ARG A 103 -7.30 -14.75 3.96
CA ARG A 103 -7.84 -13.42 4.24
C ARG A 103 -7.48 -12.43 3.11
N PHE A 104 -6.25 -12.47 2.59
CA PHE A 104 -5.88 -11.68 1.41
C PHE A 104 -6.71 -12.07 0.19
N GLU A 105 -6.90 -13.36 -0.07
CA GLU A 105 -7.68 -13.84 -1.20
C GLU A 105 -9.14 -13.33 -1.13
N ALA A 106 -9.77 -13.43 0.04
CA ALA A 106 -11.12 -12.92 0.25
C ALA A 106 -11.22 -11.41 0.00
N CYS A 107 -10.28 -10.61 0.55
CA CYS A 107 -10.25 -9.17 0.33
C CYS A 107 -9.98 -8.81 -1.13
N ILE A 108 -9.02 -9.47 -1.78
CA ILE A 108 -8.69 -9.26 -3.21
C ILE A 108 -9.91 -9.53 -4.08
N ASN A 109 -10.59 -10.65 -3.87
CA ASN A 109 -11.79 -11.00 -4.63
C ASN A 109 -12.89 -9.96 -4.44
N ALA A 110 -13.18 -9.56 -3.21
CA ALA A 110 -14.20 -8.55 -2.92
C ALA A 110 -13.85 -7.17 -3.53
N ILE A 111 -12.57 -6.76 -3.51
CA ILE A 111 -12.13 -5.53 -4.18
C ILE A 111 -12.31 -5.66 -5.70
N LYS A 112 -11.90 -6.78 -6.31
CA LYS A 112 -12.01 -6.99 -7.76
C LYS A 112 -13.45 -7.07 -8.26
N GLU A 113 -14.40 -7.49 -7.44
CA GLU A 113 -15.84 -7.42 -7.77
C GLU A 113 -16.34 -5.98 -7.96
N VAL A 114 -15.85 -5.05 -7.17
CA VAL A 114 -16.30 -3.64 -7.20
C VAL A 114 -15.36 -2.71 -7.99
N CYS A 115 -14.11 -3.12 -8.20
CA CYS A 115 -13.05 -2.38 -8.90
C CYS A 115 -12.22 -3.34 -9.79
N PRO A 116 -12.75 -3.84 -10.91
CA PRO A 116 -12.10 -4.91 -11.69
C PRO A 116 -10.73 -4.52 -12.25
N ASP A 117 -10.52 -3.24 -12.56
CA ASP A 117 -9.31 -2.75 -13.24
C ASP A 117 -8.25 -2.20 -12.26
N VAL A 118 -8.54 -2.12 -10.94
CA VAL A 118 -7.58 -1.60 -9.98
C VAL A 118 -6.44 -2.60 -9.78
N ILE A 119 -5.20 -2.12 -9.70
CA ILE A 119 -4.05 -2.94 -9.31
C ILE A 119 -4.09 -3.11 -7.79
N ILE A 120 -4.01 -4.35 -7.31
CA ILE A 120 -3.92 -4.64 -5.88
C ILE A 120 -2.49 -5.01 -5.56
N GLN A 121 -1.93 -4.33 -4.57
CA GLN A 121 -0.58 -4.50 -4.09
C GLN A 121 -0.61 -4.98 -2.63
N PRO A 122 -0.58 -6.28 -2.38
CA PRO A 122 -0.44 -6.81 -1.02
C PRO A 122 0.85 -6.34 -0.37
N SER A 123 0.77 -5.97 0.91
CA SER A 123 1.95 -5.69 1.72
C SER A 123 2.68 -6.98 2.08
N THR A 124 4.00 -7.00 1.89
CA THR A 124 4.89 -8.01 2.47
C THR A 124 5.53 -7.53 3.77
N GLY A 125 5.12 -6.37 4.26
CA GLY A 125 5.55 -5.84 5.56
C GLY A 125 4.93 -6.62 6.72
N GLY A 126 3.66 -6.93 6.62
CA GLY A 126 2.92 -7.54 7.72
C GLY A 126 2.82 -6.59 8.91
N ALA A 127 3.10 -7.13 10.10
CA ALA A 127 3.28 -6.40 11.33
C ALA A 127 4.66 -6.72 11.93
N VAL A 128 5.15 -5.87 12.83
CA VAL A 128 6.43 -6.10 13.50
C VAL A 128 6.42 -7.47 14.20
N GLY A 129 7.50 -8.23 14.00
CA GLY A 129 7.68 -9.56 14.59
C GLY A 129 7.14 -10.74 13.77
N MET A 130 6.46 -10.51 12.66
CA MET A 130 6.07 -11.58 11.73
C MET A 130 7.29 -12.20 11.04
N SER A 131 7.25 -13.51 10.84
CA SER A 131 8.29 -14.26 10.14
C SER A 131 8.30 -13.95 8.62
N ASN A 132 9.41 -14.28 7.96
CA ASN A 132 9.53 -14.13 6.50
C ASN A 132 8.47 -14.95 5.75
N GLU A 133 8.17 -16.16 6.24
CA GLU A 133 7.17 -17.04 5.65
C GLU A 133 5.77 -16.41 5.72
N GLU A 134 5.39 -15.89 6.88
CA GLU A 134 4.14 -15.16 7.05
C GLU A 134 4.08 -13.93 6.13
N ARG A 135 5.14 -13.12 6.11
CA ARG A 135 5.20 -11.91 5.28
C ARG A 135 5.09 -12.20 3.78
N LEU A 136 5.61 -13.34 3.31
CA LEU A 136 5.55 -13.78 1.92
C LEU A 136 4.25 -14.52 1.56
N ALA A 137 3.43 -14.93 2.52
CA ALA A 137 2.22 -15.71 2.24
C ALA A 137 1.30 -15.08 1.17
N PRO A 138 1.06 -13.76 1.14
CA PRO A 138 0.22 -13.13 0.12
C PRO A 138 0.79 -13.24 -1.31
N THR A 139 2.11 -13.38 -1.47
CA THR A 139 2.74 -13.50 -2.80
C THR A 139 2.38 -14.81 -3.50
N THR A 140 1.97 -15.84 -2.73
CA THR A 140 1.49 -17.12 -3.29
C THR A 140 0.20 -16.97 -4.11
N LEU A 141 -0.52 -15.87 -3.95
CA LEU A 141 -1.68 -15.48 -4.77
C LEU A 141 -1.29 -14.89 -6.13
N ARG A 142 0.01 -14.67 -6.36
CA ARG A 142 0.58 -14.09 -7.58
C ARG A 142 -0.09 -12.77 -7.99
N PRO A 143 -0.13 -11.76 -7.11
CA PRO A 143 -0.65 -10.44 -7.45
C PRO A 143 0.22 -9.77 -8.53
N GLU A 144 -0.30 -8.75 -9.20
CA GLU A 144 0.45 -7.97 -10.20
C GLU A 144 1.64 -7.24 -9.57
N MET A 145 1.47 -6.75 -8.34
CA MET A 145 2.49 -6.03 -7.56
C MET A 145 2.50 -6.49 -6.11
N ALA A 146 3.62 -6.30 -5.41
CA ALA A 146 3.72 -6.40 -3.96
C ALA A 146 4.83 -5.46 -3.46
N THR A 147 4.82 -5.11 -2.18
CA THR A 147 5.89 -4.27 -1.61
C THR A 147 7.17 -5.06 -1.37
N LEU A 148 8.31 -4.39 -1.51
CA LEU A 148 9.64 -4.90 -1.18
C LEU A 148 10.36 -3.86 -0.31
N ASP A 149 10.28 -4.03 1.00
CA ASP A 149 10.95 -3.13 1.95
C ASP A 149 12.46 -3.35 1.93
N CYS A 150 13.22 -2.36 1.44
CA CYS A 150 14.65 -2.46 1.17
C CYS A 150 15.52 -1.89 2.30
N GLY A 151 15.11 -2.04 3.56
CA GLY A 151 15.92 -1.62 4.70
C GLY A 151 15.25 -1.81 6.05
N THR A 152 16.07 -2.10 7.05
CA THR A 152 15.65 -2.11 8.45
C THR A 152 15.43 -0.68 8.93
N CYS A 153 14.34 -0.42 9.64
CA CYS A 153 14.03 0.89 10.19
C CYS A 153 13.43 0.79 11.61
N ASN A 154 13.45 1.90 12.33
CA ASN A 154 12.70 2.05 13.57
C ASN A 154 11.22 2.22 13.23
N PHE A 155 10.37 1.53 13.97
CA PHE A 155 8.94 1.48 13.71
C PHE A 155 8.16 1.58 15.02
N GLY A 156 7.18 2.46 15.09
CA GLY A 156 6.33 2.56 16.28
C GLY A 156 7.05 2.92 17.59
N GLY A 157 8.10 3.74 17.56
CA GLY A 157 8.89 4.11 18.72
C GLY A 157 10.18 3.29 18.83
N ASP A 158 10.27 2.39 19.81
CA ASP A 158 11.47 1.60 20.10
C ASP A 158 11.51 0.25 19.36
N GLU A 159 10.49 -0.08 18.60
CA GLU A 159 10.45 -1.32 17.82
C GLU A 159 11.31 -1.21 16.55
N ILE A 160 11.81 -2.36 16.11
CA ILE A 160 12.63 -2.47 14.91
C ILE A 160 11.89 -3.32 13.87
N PHE A 161 11.58 -2.71 12.73
CA PHE A 161 11.09 -3.43 11.57
C PHE A 161 12.29 -3.92 10.76
N VAL A 162 12.55 -5.23 10.86
CA VAL A 162 13.77 -5.85 10.34
C VAL A 162 13.59 -6.22 8.87
N ASN A 163 14.50 -5.73 8.02
CA ASN A 163 14.69 -6.14 6.64
C ASN A 163 16.19 -6.27 6.37
N THR A 164 16.74 -7.47 6.62
CA THR A 164 18.16 -7.75 6.34
C THR A 164 18.38 -7.92 4.84
N GLU A 165 19.63 -7.79 4.40
CA GLU A 165 20.00 -8.01 2.99
C GLU A 165 19.54 -9.37 2.46
N ASN A 166 19.74 -10.45 3.24
CA ASN A 166 19.28 -11.79 2.85
C ASN A 166 17.76 -11.86 2.70
N MET A 167 17.00 -11.26 3.63
CA MET A 167 15.53 -11.20 3.53
C MET A 167 15.09 -10.47 2.26
N ILE A 168 15.71 -9.34 1.96
CA ILE A 168 15.39 -8.55 0.76
C ILE A 168 15.66 -9.37 -0.51
N ILE A 169 16.81 -10.08 -0.58
CA ILE A 169 17.16 -10.95 -1.70
C ILE A 169 16.15 -12.09 -1.84
N ASP A 170 15.78 -12.76 -0.75
CA ASP A 170 14.82 -13.86 -0.75
C ASP A 170 13.43 -13.39 -1.22
N PHE A 171 12.98 -12.23 -0.74
CA PHE A 171 11.71 -11.64 -1.15
C PHE A 171 11.72 -11.25 -2.63
N ALA A 172 12.80 -10.62 -3.09
CA ALA A 172 12.95 -10.25 -4.50
C ALA A 172 12.97 -11.48 -5.42
N ASN A 173 13.67 -12.56 -5.02
CA ASN A 173 13.70 -13.81 -5.76
C ASN A 173 12.32 -14.47 -5.84
N THR A 174 11.58 -14.50 -4.72
CA THR A 174 10.21 -15.02 -4.67
C THR A 174 9.27 -14.23 -5.59
N MET A 175 9.36 -12.91 -5.56
CA MET A 175 8.56 -12.05 -6.43
C MET A 175 8.90 -12.28 -7.91
N ASN A 176 10.19 -12.39 -8.23
CA ASN A 176 10.64 -12.68 -9.59
C ASN A 176 10.15 -14.05 -10.09
N GLU A 177 10.22 -15.09 -9.25
CA GLU A 177 9.72 -16.44 -9.57
C GLU A 177 8.22 -16.43 -9.86
N TYR A 178 7.45 -15.65 -9.11
CA TYR A 178 6.00 -15.56 -9.26
C TYR A 178 5.56 -14.53 -10.32
N GLY A 179 6.49 -13.79 -10.93
CA GLY A 179 6.20 -12.75 -11.91
C GLY A 179 5.54 -11.51 -11.32
N ILE A 180 5.79 -11.24 -10.03
CA ILE A 180 5.24 -10.11 -9.28
C ILE A 180 6.17 -8.90 -9.46
N LYS A 181 5.61 -7.73 -9.75
CA LYS A 181 6.38 -6.49 -9.81
C LYS A 181 6.61 -5.94 -8.40
N PRO A 182 7.88 -5.81 -7.93
CA PRO A 182 8.14 -5.18 -6.64
C PRO A 182 7.92 -3.66 -6.70
N GLU A 183 7.40 -3.10 -5.62
CA GLU A 183 7.51 -1.68 -5.28
C GLU A 183 8.58 -1.53 -4.18
N ILE A 184 9.57 -0.66 -4.42
CA ILE A 184 10.75 -0.44 -3.56
C ILE A 184 10.61 0.90 -2.82
#